data_dd9794c098bf269dd3944a7c5188a25e
#
_entry.id   dd9794c098bf269dd3944a7c5188a25e
#
_cell.length_a   1.000
_cell.length_b   1.000
_cell.length_c   1.000
_cell.angle_alpha   90.00
_cell.angle_beta   90.00
_cell.angle_gamma   90.00
#
_symmetry.space_group_name_H-M   'P 1'
#
loop_
_entity.id
_entity.type
_entity.pdbx_description
1 polymer ?
#
loop_
_entity_poly.entity_id
_entity_poly.type
_entity_poly.pdbx_seq_one_letter_code
_entity_poly.pdbx_strand_id
1 'polypeptide(L)'
;NLLQTNSQSIQILLETIEQKLLDKGFSKDKQRVSTHPYFEDRILLIKNFKDNKENNFNESYNQRFNYIRAKFLGYSNNEEVLNELNEPFKTYAESINIARNGNLKMSLQNLNKIIKKNKSEFLLETKADILFSYGYTEEATKFYKKILEKYPLNYYAQIRIFENIEIENLSKDDTEAIFQNNKDLLYKFYNNKNVLLKYLELTEKLDKKEWLQFLNFFLSVNDMEKEVFDIEMKNFKRAKDRDLLKLVNIIQNVN
;
A
#
# COMPACT_ATOMS: atom_id res chain seq x y z
N ASN A 1 21.12 15.19 1.50
CA ASN A 1 19.80 15.25 0.88
C ASN A 1 19.32 13.83 0.54
N LEU A 2 18.64 13.17 1.51
CA LEU A 2 18.21 11.77 1.39
C LEU A 2 17.16 11.52 0.28
N LEU A 3 16.45 12.57 -0.15
CA LEU A 3 15.36 12.45 -1.13
C LEU A 3 15.74 12.94 -2.53
N GLN A 4 16.93 13.49 -2.74
CA GLN A 4 17.35 14.08 -4.02
C GLN A 4 16.28 15.00 -4.65
N THR A 5 15.45 15.64 -3.81
CA THR A 5 14.40 16.56 -4.25
C THR A 5 14.98 17.95 -4.39
N ASN A 6 14.58 18.66 -5.44
CA ASN A 6 14.94 20.07 -5.64
C ASN A 6 14.27 20.92 -4.54
N SER A 7 15.04 21.77 -3.86
CA SER A 7 14.56 22.69 -2.83
C SER A 7 13.42 23.58 -3.34
N GLN A 8 13.49 24.02 -4.59
CA GLN A 8 12.45 24.82 -5.24
C GLN A 8 11.10 24.07 -5.34
N SER A 9 11.12 22.78 -5.66
CA SER A 9 9.88 21.96 -5.70
C SER A 9 9.22 21.83 -4.33
N ILE A 10 10.02 21.71 -3.27
CA ILE A 10 9.53 21.65 -1.89
C ILE A 10 8.96 23.01 -1.48
N GLN A 11 9.62 24.10 -1.86
CA GLN A 11 9.15 25.46 -1.61
C GLN A 11 7.77 25.70 -2.27
N ILE A 12 7.64 25.40 -3.56
CA ILE A 12 6.37 25.52 -4.31
C ILE A 12 5.26 24.69 -3.65
N LEU A 13 5.57 23.47 -3.21
CA LEU A 13 4.61 22.62 -2.52
C LEU A 13 4.12 23.27 -1.21
N LEU A 14 5.03 23.78 -0.38
CA LEU A 14 4.68 24.43 0.88
C LEU A 14 3.86 25.70 0.67
N GLU A 15 4.25 26.54 -0.29
CA GLU A 15 3.52 27.75 -0.65
C GLU A 15 2.09 27.41 -1.17
N THR A 16 1.96 26.35 -1.97
CA THR A 16 0.66 25.86 -2.46
C THR A 16 -0.23 25.36 -1.32
N ILE A 17 0.34 24.62 -0.36
CA ILE A 17 -0.40 24.14 0.82
C ILE A 17 -0.84 25.31 1.69
N GLU A 18 0.04 26.28 1.95
CA GLU A 18 -0.27 27.47 2.73
C GLU A 18 -1.43 28.25 2.09
N GLN A 19 -1.38 28.51 0.78
CA GLN A 19 -2.43 29.23 0.06
C GLN A 19 -3.79 28.48 0.17
N LYS A 20 -3.79 27.17 -0.07
CA LYS A 20 -5.02 26.37 0.05
C LYS A 20 -5.61 26.35 1.46
N LEU A 21 -4.78 26.43 2.50
CA LEU A 21 -5.25 26.54 3.88
C LEU A 21 -5.87 27.93 4.14
N LEU A 22 -5.24 29.00 3.65
CA LEU A 22 -5.76 30.37 3.74
C LEU A 22 -7.10 30.49 3.00
N ASP A 23 -7.22 29.94 1.79
CA ASP A 23 -8.46 29.92 1.00
C ASP A 23 -9.61 29.18 1.71
N LYS A 24 -9.28 28.20 2.58
CA LYS A 24 -10.24 27.49 3.45
C LYS A 24 -10.52 28.20 4.77
N GLY A 25 -10.04 29.44 4.96
CA GLY A 25 -10.27 30.25 6.15
C GLY A 25 -9.41 29.91 7.37
N PHE A 26 -8.32 29.14 7.18
CA PHE A 26 -7.33 28.97 8.24
C PHE A 26 -6.47 30.22 8.37
N SER A 27 -6.53 30.90 9.52
CA SER A 27 -5.69 32.07 9.78
C SER A 27 -4.29 31.65 10.23
N LYS A 28 -3.28 32.47 9.90
CA LYS A 28 -1.88 32.27 10.35
C LYS A 28 -1.77 32.19 11.89
N ASP A 29 -2.61 32.92 12.61
CA ASP A 29 -2.61 32.94 14.09
C ASP A 29 -3.09 31.62 14.73
N LYS A 30 -3.91 30.83 14.03
CA LYS A 30 -4.34 29.49 14.52
C LYS A 30 -3.24 28.43 14.39
N GLN A 31 -2.18 28.68 13.65
CA GLN A 31 -1.05 27.76 13.52
C GLN A 31 -0.18 27.71 14.79
N ARG A 32 -0.36 28.66 15.75
CA ARG A 32 0.41 28.72 16.99
C ARG A 32 0.30 27.51 17.93
N VAL A 33 -0.69 26.63 17.70
CA VAL A 33 -0.93 25.42 18.52
C VAL A 33 -0.30 24.16 17.91
N SER A 34 0.34 24.28 16.74
CA SER A 34 0.96 23.14 16.05
C SER A 34 2.34 22.84 16.63
N THR A 35 2.64 21.57 16.87
CA THR A 35 3.99 21.07 17.23
C THR A 35 5.01 21.21 16.09
N HIS A 36 4.59 21.77 14.94
CA HIS A 36 5.43 21.95 13.76
C HIS A 36 5.83 23.42 13.58
N PRO A 37 7.04 23.72 13.07
CA PRO A 37 7.45 25.07 12.70
C PRO A 37 6.49 25.70 11.69
N TYR A 38 6.35 27.03 11.74
CA TYR A 38 5.54 27.78 10.76
C TYR A 38 5.96 27.50 9.32
N PHE A 39 5.04 27.64 8.37
CA PHE A 39 5.37 27.50 6.93
C PHE A 39 6.47 28.47 6.52
N GLU A 40 6.45 29.71 7.01
CA GLU A 40 7.46 30.72 6.76
C GLU A 40 8.86 30.27 7.18
N ASP A 41 9.01 29.69 8.38
CA ASP A 41 10.27 29.16 8.88
C ASP A 41 10.78 28.01 8.00
N ARG A 42 9.89 27.14 7.55
CA ARG A 42 10.23 26.03 6.65
C ARG A 42 10.67 26.53 5.28
N ILE A 43 9.95 27.50 4.72
CA ILE A 43 10.29 28.13 3.44
C ILE A 43 11.64 28.84 3.55
N LEU A 44 11.90 29.52 4.67
CA LEU A 44 13.18 30.22 4.91
C LEU A 44 14.35 29.23 5.02
N LEU A 45 14.16 28.11 5.73
CA LEU A 45 15.14 27.02 5.79
C LEU A 45 15.45 26.47 4.39
N ILE A 46 14.43 26.28 3.56
CA ILE A 46 14.60 25.74 2.20
C ILE A 46 15.31 26.77 1.29
N LYS A 47 14.94 28.05 1.36
CA LYS A 47 15.60 29.13 0.61
C LYS A 47 17.08 29.28 0.96
N ASN A 48 17.46 29.02 2.20
CA ASN A 48 18.84 29.06 2.65
C ASN A 48 19.62 27.79 2.26
N PHE A 49 18.93 26.76 1.78
CA PHE A 49 19.56 25.54 1.29
C PHE A 49 20.00 25.75 -0.15
N LYS A 50 21.27 26.03 -0.36
CA LYS A 50 21.84 26.16 -1.74
C LYS A 50 21.92 24.76 -2.35
N ASP A 51 21.02 24.47 -3.26
CA ASP A 51 21.13 23.29 -4.14
C ASP A 51 22.18 23.57 -5.22
N ASN A 52 23.32 22.94 -5.10
CA ASN A 52 24.40 23.03 -6.08
C ASN A 52 24.29 22.03 -7.23
N LYS A 53 23.14 21.34 -7.38
CA LYS A 53 22.93 20.36 -8.46
C LYS A 53 21.53 20.49 -9.04
N GLU A 54 21.46 20.73 -10.34
CA GLU A 54 20.28 20.37 -11.13
C GLU A 54 20.10 18.86 -11.02
N ASN A 55 19.18 18.44 -10.15
CA ASN A 55 18.79 17.04 -10.04
C ASN A 55 17.92 16.70 -11.25
N ASN A 56 18.53 16.22 -12.30
CA ASN A 56 17.81 15.50 -13.35
C ASN A 56 17.29 14.20 -12.72
N PHE A 57 16.03 14.22 -12.30
CA PHE A 57 15.35 12.99 -11.89
C PHE A 57 15.44 11.99 -13.05
N ASN A 58 15.91 10.80 -12.73
CA ASN A 58 15.92 9.69 -13.69
C ASN A 58 14.48 9.54 -14.23
N GLU A 59 14.33 9.53 -15.55
CA GLU A 59 13.03 9.41 -16.24
C GLU A 59 12.18 8.25 -15.71
N SER A 60 12.81 7.18 -15.28
CA SER A 60 12.17 6.03 -14.60
C SER A 60 11.43 6.42 -13.31
N TYR A 61 12.01 7.28 -12.47
CA TYR A 61 11.34 7.77 -11.26
C TYR A 61 10.16 8.67 -11.57
N ASN A 62 10.29 9.54 -12.58
CA ASN A 62 9.20 10.40 -13.04
C ASN A 62 8.03 9.58 -13.58
N GLN A 63 8.29 8.52 -14.34
CA GLN A 63 7.25 7.63 -14.83
C GLN A 63 6.52 6.91 -13.68
N ARG A 64 7.26 6.37 -12.70
CA ARG A 64 6.67 5.71 -11.52
C ARG A 64 5.82 6.68 -10.72
N PHE A 65 6.32 7.87 -10.45
CA PHE A 65 5.57 8.93 -9.76
C PHE A 65 4.27 9.28 -10.50
N ASN A 66 4.33 9.45 -11.82
CA ASN A 66 3.16 9.78 -12.62
C ASN A 66 2.10 8.65 -12.62
N TYR A 67 2.50 7.37 -12.63
CA TYR A 67 1.56 6.26 -12.45
C TYR A 67 0.92 6.27 -11.07
N ILE A 68 1.67 6.50 -10.00
CA ILE A 68 1.14 6.60 -8.63
C ILE A 68 0.17 7.77 -8.53
N ARG A 69 0.55 8.96 -9.03
CA ARG A 69 -0.30 10.15 -9.09
C ARG A 69 -1.59 9.88 -9.86
N ALA A 70 -1.49 9.30 -11.04
CA ALA A 70 -2.64 8.98 -11.88
C ALA A 70 -3.56 7.93 -11.24
N LYS A 71 -3.00 6.89 -10.57
CA LYS A 71 -3.79 5.92 -9.80
C LYS A 71 -4.59 6.63 -8.70
N PHE A 72 -3.95 7.48 -7.92
CA PHE A 72 -4.61 8.25 -6.86
C PHE A 72 -5.73 9.16 -7.40
N LEU A 73 -5.46 9.88 -8.48
CA LEU A 73 -6.43 10.78 -9.11
C LEU A 73 -7.61 10.01 -9.72
N GLY A 74 -7.37 8.84 -10.30
CA GLY A 74 -8.43 7.96 -10.81
C GLY A 74 -9.42 7.50 -9.72
N TYR A 75 -9.00 7.49 -8.46
CA TYR A 75 -9.88 7.23 -7.31
C TYR A 75 -10.58 8.48 -6.77
N SER A 76 -10.19 9.69 -7.17
CA SER A 76 -10.70 10.96 -6.58
C SER A 76 -12.06 11.40 -7.11
N ASN A 77 -12.55 10.86 -8.23
CA ASN A 77 -13.76 11.31 -8.95
C ASN A 77 -13.75 12.80 -9.35
N ASN A 78 -12.58 13.44 -9.44
CA ASN A 78 -12.46 14.84 -9.82
C ASN A 78 -12.01 14.95 -11.29
N GLU A 79 -12.97 15.23 -12.20
CA GLU A 79 -12.72 15.33 -13.63
C GLU A 79 -11.77 16.48 -14.00
N GLU A 80 -11.82 17.61 -13.30
CA GLU A 80 -10.96 18.76 -13.56
C GLU A 80 -9.49 18.36 -13.40
N VAL A 81 -9.19 17.65 -12.30
CA VAL A 81 -7.82 17.21 -12.00
C VAL A 81 -7.35 16.09 -12.95
N LEU A 82 -8.28 15.25 -13.44
CA LEU A 82 -7.95 14.24 -14.45
C LEU A 82 -7.52 14.89 -15.77
N ASN A 83 -8.09 16.05 -16.12
CA ASN A 83 -7.75 16.78 -17.33
C ASN A 83 -6.35 17.42 -17.30
N GLU A 84 -5.74 17.56 -16.13
CA GLU A 84 -4.34 18.03 -15.99
C GLU A 84 -3.31 16.95 -16.32
N LEU A 85 -3.72 15.69 -16.42
CA LEU A 85 -2.83 14.58 -16.72
C LEU A 85 -2.55 14.47 -18.21
N ASN A 86 -1.28 14.23 -18.55
CA ASN A 86 -0.88 13.88 -19.91
C ASN A 86 -1.06 12.39 -20.21
N GLU A 87 -1.14 12.02 -21.49
CA GLU A 87 -1.12 10.61 -21.89
C GLU A 87 0.25 9.95 -21.60
N PRO A 88 0.31 8.68 -21.20
CA PRO A 88 -0.81 7.71 -21.02
C PRO A 88 -1.48 7.77 -19.65
N PHE A 89 -1.05 8.65 -18.76
CA PHE A 89 -1.50 8.72 -17.35
C PHE A 89 -2.97 9.14 -17.25
N LYS A 90 -3.43 10.01 -18.14
CA LYS A 90 -4.84 10.42 -18.24
C LYS A 90 -5.73 9.22 -18.51
N THR A 91 -5.49 8.50 -19.60
CA THR A 91 -6.25 7.29 -19.94
C THR A 91 -6.20 6.24 -18.83
N TYR A 92 -5.08 6.12 -18.12
CA TYR A 92 -4.94 5.22 -16.98
C TYR A 92 -5.85 5.63 -15.81
N ALA A 93 -5.84 6.90 -15.40
CA ALA A 93 -6.70 7.42 -14.35
C ALA A 93 -8.19 7.31 -14.71
N GLU A 94 -8.56 7.69 -15.93
CA GLU A 94 -9.92 7.53 -16.46
C GLU A 94 -10.39 6.09 -16.44
N SER A 95 -9.51 5.13 -16.74
CA SER A 95 -9.86 3.70 -16.70
C SER A 95 -10.27 3.25 -15.28
N ILE A 96 -9.59 3.75 -14.26
CA ILE A 96 -9.92 3.47 -12.86
C ILE A 96 -11.27 4.09 -12.50
N ASN A 97 -11.49 5.36 -12.87
CA ASN A 97 -12.74 6.06 -12.62
C ASN A 97 -13.93 5.37 -13.31
N ILE A 98 -13.78 4.97 -14.58
CA ILE A 98 -14.79 4.25 -15.35
C ILE A 98 -15.15 2.90 -14.69
N ALA A 99 -14.14 2.16 -14.17
CA ALA A 99 -14.39 0.92 -13.44
C ALA A 99 -15.21 1.20 -12.18
N ARG A 100 -14.83 2.19 -11.39
CA ARG A 100 -15.55 2.57 -10.15
C ARG A 100 -17.01 2.98 -10.42
N ASN A 101 -17.28 3.53 -11.58
CA ASN A 101 -18.63 3.90 -12.02
C ASN A 101 -19.39 2.73 -12.69
N GLY A 102 -18.92 1.48 -12.53
CA GLY A 102 -19.64 0.28 -12.94
C GLY A 102 -19.39 -0.19 -14.37
N ASN A 103 -18.54 0.48 -15.15
CA ASN A 103 -18.30 0.10 -16.55
C ASN A 103 -16.98 -0.67 -16.74
N LEU A 104 -16.97 -1.95 -16.32
CA LEU A 104 -15.82 -2.84 -16.45
C LEU A 104 -15.32 -2.95 -17.90
N LYS A 105 -16.24 -3.13 -18.86
CA LYS A 105 -15.87 -3.35 -20.26
C LYS A 105 -15.05 -2.19 -20.82
N MET A 106 -15.53 -0.97 -20.64
CA MET A 106 -14.87 0.24 -21.15
C MET A 106 -13.54 0.48 -20.42
N SER A 107 -13.50 0.27 -19.12
CA SER A 107 -12.28 0.37 -18.31
C SER A 107 -11.19 -0.57 -18.84
N LEU A 108 -11.51 -1.86 -19.00
CA LEU A 108 -10.56 -2.85 -19.51
C LEU A 108 -10.12 -2.58 -20.95
N GLN A 109 -11.01 -2.04 -21.80
CA GLN A 109 -10.64 -1.62 -23.16
C GLN A 109 -9.58 -0.52 -23.15
N ASN A 110 -9.75 0.50 -22.31
CA ASN A 110 -8.80 1.59 -22.16
C ASN A 110 -7.47 1.12 -21.59
N LEU A 111 -7.49 0.34 -20.51
CA LEU A 111 -6.27 -0.24 -19.94
C LEU A 111 -5.52 -1.10 -20.95
N ASN A 112 -6.21 -1.95 -21.72
CA ASN A 112 -5.60 -2.80 -22.72
C ASN A 112 -4.89 -2.02 -23.83
N LYS A 113 -5.42 -0.84 -24.22
CA LYS A 113 -4.76 0.05 -25.21
C LYS A 113 -3.40 0.53 -24.69
N ILE A 114 -3.33 0.89 -23.41
CA ILE A 114 -2.09 1.37 -22.80
C ILE A 114 -1.12 0.21 -22.56
N ILE A 115 -1.59 -0.93 -22.05
CA ILE A 115 -0.78 -2.12 -21.76
C ILE A 115 -0.11 -2.66 -23.02
N LYS A 116 -0.75 -2.58 -24.19
CA LYS A 116 -0.14 -2.97 -25.47
C LYS A 116 1.10 -2.15 -25.81
N LYS A 117 1.12 -0.86 -25.41
CA LYS A 117 2.23 0.07 -25.67
C LYS A 117 3.27 0.04 -24.56
N ASN A 118 2.84 -0.16 -23.32
CA ASN A 118 3.70 -0.15 -22.14
C ASN A 118 3.25 -1.24 -21.14
N LYS A 119 4.10 -2.23 -20.92
CA LYS A 119 3.85 -3.33 -19.98
C LYS A 119 4.34 -2.97 -18.57
N SER A 120 3.94 -1.82 -18.05
CA SER A 120 4.26 -1.40 -16.68
C SER A 120 3.57 -2.30 -15.65
N GLU A 121 4.26 -2.58 -14.54
CA GLU A 121 3.71 -3.30 -13.39
C GLU A 121 2.43 -2.62 -12.86
N PHE A 122 2.42 -1.28 -12.78
CA PHE A 122 1.26 -0.51 -12.31
C PHE A 122 -0.02 -0.75 -13.14
N LEU A 123 0.12 -0.89 -14.46
CA LEU A 123 -1.00 -1.14 -15.34
C LEU A 123 -1.55 -2.56 -15.16
N LEU A 124 -0.66 -3.54 -14.99
CA LEU A 124 -1.04 -4.94 -14.76
C LEU A 124 -1.68 -5.11 -13.38
N GLU A 125 -1.13 -4.49 -12.34
CA GLU A 125 -1.72 -4.45 -11.00
C GLU A 125 -3.13 -3.87 -11.03
N THR A 126 -3.29 -2.68 -11.62
CA THR A 126 -4.59 -2.03 -11.68
C THR A 126 -5.61 -2.85 -12.47
N LYS A 127 -5.18 -3.50 -13.57
CA LYS A 127 -6.05 -4.41 -14.29
C LYS A 127 -6.49 -5.59 -13.44
N ALA A 128 -5.57 -6.17 -12.69
CA ALA A 128 -5.88 -7.26 -11.76
C ALA A 128 -6.81 -6.79 -10.63
N ASP A 129 -6.54 -5.61 -10.04
CA ASP A 129 -7.37 -5.02 -8.98
C ASP A 129 -8.81 -4.78 -9.45
N ILE A 130 -8.99 -4.25 -10.67
CA ILE A 130 -10.31 -4.03 -11.26
C ILE A 130 -11.02 -5.36 -11.51
N LEU A 131 -10.35 -6.36 -12.10
CA LEU A 131 -10.93 -7.68 -12.30
C LEU A 131 -11.37 -8.30 -10.97
N PHE A 132 -10.50 -8.21 -9.95
CA PHE A 132 -10.80 -8.71 -8.61
C PHE A 132 -12.03 -8.04 -7.99
N SER A 133 -12.13 -6.70 -8.09
CA SER A 133 -13.26 -5.96 -7.53
C SER A 133 -14.61 -6.29 -8.19
N TYR A 134 -14.57 -6.86 -9.37
CA TYR A 134 -15.75 -7.35 -10.10
C TYR A 134 -15.98 -8.86 -9.95
N GLY A 135 -15.23 -9.56 -9.07
CA GLY A 135 -15.39 -10.98 -8.81
C GLY A 135 -14.67 -11.91 -9.79
N TYR A 136 -13.88 -11.38 -10.72
CA TYR A 136 -13.06 -12.19 -11.65
C TYR A 136 -11.73 -12.59 -10.99
N THR A 137 -11.82 -13.33 -9.88
CA THR A 137 -10.68 -13.65 -8.99
C THR A 137 -9.60 -14.48 -9.67
N GLU A 138 -9.99 -15.49 -10.47
CA GLU A 138 -9.04 -16.32 -11.19
C GLU A 138 -8.25 -15.54 -12.24
N GLU A 139 -8.93 -14.70 -13.01
CA GLU A 139 -8.31 -13.84 -14.02
C GLU A 139 -7.37 -12.82 -13.36
N ALA A 140 -7.79 -12.21 -12.26
CA ALA A 140 -6.96 -11.30 -11.47
C ALA A 140 -5.68 -12.01 -11.01
N THR A 141 -5.80 -13.21 -10.45
CA THR A 141 -4.66 -14.01 -9.98
C THR A 141 -3.67 -14.32 -11.10
N LYS A 142 -4.14 -14.60 -12.33
CA LYS A 142 -3.26 -14.78 -13.50
C LYS A 142 -2.42 -13.53 -13.80
N PHE A 143 -2.99 -12.32 -13.64
CA PHE A 143 -2.23 -11.08 -13.83
C PHE A 143 -1.23 -10.84 -12.70
N TYR A 144 -1.58 -11.08 -11.43
CA TYR A 144 -0.63 -11.00 -10.33
C TYR A 144 0.54 -11.98 -10.48
N LYS A 145 0.30 -13.21 -10.93
CA LYS A 145 1.36 -14.18 -11.25
C LYS A 145 2.30 -13.67 -12.35
N LYS A 146 1.75 -13.09 -13.44
CA LYS A 146 2.57 -12.47 -14.49
C LYS A 146 3.43 -11.32 -14.00
N ILE A 147 2.95 -10.57 -13.01
CA ILE A 147 3.76 -9.52 -12.38
C ILE A 147 4.94 -10.16 -11.65
N LEU A 148 4.70 -11.23 -10.88
CA LEU A 148 5.76 -11.91 -10.12
C LEU A 148 6.80 -12.61 -11.00
N GLU A 149 6.43 -13.07 -12.20
CA GLU A 149 7.40 -13.61 -13.18
C GLU A 149 8.49 -12.59 -13.54
N LYS A 150 8.14 -11.30 -13.62
CA LYS A 150 9.07 -10.21 -13.97
C LYS A 150 9.60 -9.48 -12.73
N TYR A 151 8.79 -9.37 -11.69
CA TYR A 151 9.08 -8.64 -10.45
C TYR A 151 8.83 -9.54 -9.25
N PRO A 152 9.72 -10.51 -8.95
CA PRO A 152 9.52 -11.50 -7.88
C PRO A 152 9.33 -10.88 -6.49
N LEU A 153 9.88 -9.68 -6.27
CA LEU A 153 9.77 -8.93 -5.01
C LEU A 153 8.58 -7.95 -4.99
N ASN A 154 7.64 -8.07 -5.90
CA ASN A 154 6.40 -7.30 -5.83
C ASN A 154 5.50 -7.88 -4.73
N TYR A 155 5.68 -7.38 -3.51
CA TYR A 155 4.95 -7.84 -2.34
C TYR A 155 3.44 -7.58 -2.43
N TYR A 156 3.03 -6.55 -3.16
CA TYR A 156 1.61 -6.30 -3.40
C TYR A 156 0.97 -7.48 -4.13
N ALA A 157 1.56 -7.91 -5.23
CA ALA A 157 1.07 -9.06 -5.99
C ALA A 157 1.13 -10.36 -5.16
N GLN A 158 2.17 -10.56 -4.33
CA GLN A 158 2.25 -11.71 -3.44
C GLN A 158 1.10 -11.72 -2.42
N ILE A 159 0.83 -10.58 -1.77
CA ILE A 159 -0.27 -10.44 -0.82
C ILE A 159 -1.61 -10.74 -1.51
N ARG A 160 -1.85 -10.15 -2.71
CA ARG A 160 -3.10 -10.36 -3.44
C ARG A 160 -3.31 -11.82 -3.86
N ILE A 161 -2.26 -12.54 -4.26
CA ILE A 161 -2.35 -13.98 -4.53
C ILE A 161 -2.67 -14.75 -3.25
N PHE A 162 -2.00 -14.42 -2.15
CA PHE A 162 -2.20 -15.09 -0.85
C PHE A 162 -3.62 -14.88 -0.32
N GLU A 163 -4.15 -13.66 -0.39
CA GLU A 163 -5.53 -13.33 -0.02
C GLU A 163 -6.58 -14.15 -0.80
N ASN A 164 -6.28 -14.46 -2.07
CA ASN A 164 -7.20 -15.14 -2.98
C ASN A 164 -7.16 -16.68 -2.89
N ILE A 165 -6.37 -17.25 -1.98
CA ILE A 165 -6.35 -18.70 -1.78
C ILE A 165 -7.64 -19.14 -1.10
N GLU A 166 -8.38 -20.03 -1.76
CA GLU A 166 -9.56 -20.68 -1.19
C GLU A 166 -9.13 -21.83 -0.28
N ILE A 167 -9.17 -21.61 1.03
CA ILE A 167 -8.66 -22.58 2.01
C ILE A 167 -9.65 -23.71 2.26
N GLU A 168 -10.94 -23.47 2.12
CA GLU A 168 -11.98 -24.43 2.47
C GLU A 168 -11.82 -25.77 1.76
N ASN A 169 -11.44 -25.76 0.48
CA ASN A 169 -11.33 -26.94 -0.38
C ASN A 169 -9.95 -27.62 -0.34
N LEU A 170 -8.99 -27.10 0.42
CA LEU A 170 -7.63 -27.65 0.48
C LEU A 170 -7.55 -28.87 1.41
N SER A 171 -6.64 -29.80 1.13
CA SER A 171 -6.22 -30.82 2.09
C SER A 171 -5.46 -30.19 3.27
N LYS A 172 -5.31 -30.91 4.38
CA LYS A 172 -4.48 -30.45 5.51
C LYS A 172 -3.02 -30.26 5.09
N ASP A 173 -2.49 -31.15 4.25
CA ASP A 173 -1.11 -31.09 3.79
C ASP A 173 -0.87 -29.87 2.90
N ASP A 174 -1.81 -29.57 1.97
CA ASP A 174 -1.73 -28.37 1.15
C ASP A 174 -1.86 -27.10 2.02
N THR A 175 -2.75 -27.12 3.01
CA THR A 175 -2.93 -26.00 3.94
C THR A 175 -1.65 -25.75 4.74
N GLU A 176 -1.00 -26.82 5.25
CA GLU A 176 0.28 -26.70 5.95
C GLU A 176 1.39 -26.19 5.01
N ALA A 177 1.45 -26.67 3.78
CA ALA A 177 2.40 -26.18 2.78
C ALA A 177 2.22 -24.68 2.51
N ILE A 178 0.98 -24.20 2.37
CA ILE A 178 0.68 -22.78 2.18
C ILE A 178 1.08 -21.97 3.42
N PHE A 179 0.75 -22.46 4.61
CA PHE A 179 1.14 -21.83 5.87
C PHE A 179 2.67 -21.66 5.96
N GLN A 180 3.42 -22.71 5.67
CA GLN A 180 4.89 -22.70 5.75
C GLN A 180 5.53 -21.81 4.69
N ASN A 181 5.07 -21.89 3.44
CA ASN A 181 5.67 -21.18 2.31
C ASN A 181 5.44 -19.66 2.36
N ASN A 182 4.45 -19.18 3.12
CA ASN A 182 4.13 -17.76 3.21
C ASN A 182 4.57 -17.09 4.53
N LYS A 183 5.31 -17.78 5.40
CA LYS A 183 5.76 -17.21 6.70
C LYS A 183 6.56 -15.92 6.54
N ASP A 184 7.42 -15.83 5.53
CA ASP A 184 8.20 -14.62 5.29
C ASP A 184 7.30 -13.41 4.92
N LEU A 185 6.18 -13.68 4.24
CA LEU A 185 5.17 -12.66 3.96
C LEU A 185 4.51 -12.18 5.26
N LEU A 186 4.14 -13.10 6.16
CA LEU A 186 3.59 -12.76 7.48
C LEU A 186 4.60 -11.96 8.32
N TYR A 187 5.85 -12.41 8.42
CA TYR A 187 6.87 -11.71 9.20
C TYR A 187 7.13 -10.29 8.72
N LYS A 188 7.03 -10.06 7.42
CA LYS A 188 7.26 -8.77 6.80
C LYS A 188 6.04 -7.84 6.87
N PHE A 189 4.85 -8.40 6.82
CA PHE A 189 3.58 -7.68 6.77
C PHE A 189 2.65 -8.04 7.93
N TYR A 190 3.21 -8.23 9.12
CA TYR A 190 2.46 -8.58 10.33
C TYR A 190 1.42 -7.53 10.75
N ASN A 191 1.49 -6.31 10.23
CA ASN A 191 0.50 -5.23 10.41
C ASN A 191 -0.53 -5.17 9.28
N ASN A 192 -0.45 -6.03 8.27
CA ASN A 192 -1.44 -6.10 7.21
C ASN A 192 -2.61 -7.00 7.64
N LYS A 193 -3.77 -6.37 7.83
CA LYS A 193 -4.98 -7.06 8.32
C LYS A 193 -5.38 -8.26 7.45
N ASN A 194 -5.27 -8.14 6.12
CA ASN A 194 -5.69 -9.22 5.23
C ASN A 194 -4.74 -10.42 5.31
N VAL A 195 -3.43 -10.17 5.44
CA VAL A 195 -2.44 -11.23 5.67
C VAL A 195 -2.73 -11.94 6.99
N LEU A 196 -3.01 -11.19 8.06
CA LEU A 196 -3.35 -11.77 9.36
C LEU A 196 -4.65 -12.60 9.33
N LEU A 197 -5.70 -12.09 8.68
CA LEU A 197 -6.97 -12.82 8.53
C LEU A 197 -6.77 -14.11 7.75
N LYS A 198 -5.98 -14.10 6.67
CA LYS A 198 -5.69 -15.33 5.92
C LYS A 198 -4.90 -16.34 6.74
N TYR A 199 -3.95 -15.88 7.57
CA TYR A 199 -3.25 -16.74 8.52
C TYR A 199 -4.18 -17.28 9.61
N LEU A 200 -5.16 -16.51 10.05
CA LEU A 200 -6.19 -16.99 10.99
C LEU A 200 -6.97 -18.16 10.38
N GLU A 201 -7.47 -18.03 9.15
CA GLU A 201 -8.17 -19.11 8.42
C GLU A 201 -7.29 -20.37 8.28
N LEU A 202 -6.00 -20.21 7.93
CA LEU A 202 -5.05 -21.33 7.84
C LEU A 202 -4.85 -22.03 9.19
N THR A 203 -4.70 -21.27 10.26
CA THR A 203 -4.44 -21.80 11.61
C THR A 203 -5.68 -22.48 12.19
N GLU A 204 -6.89 -22.01 11.87
CA GLU A 204 -8.15 -22.67 12.22
C GLU A 204 -8.23 -24.06 11.57
N LYS A 205 -8.00 -24.14 10.25
CA LYS A 205 -8.04 -25.41 9.53
C LYS A 205 -6.98 -26.40 9.99
N LEU A 206 -5.83 -25.92 10.44
CA LEU A 206 -4.71 -26.74 10.94
C LEU A 206 -4.80 -27.07 12.44
N ASP A 207 -5.77 -26.52 13.17
CA ASP A 207 -5.91 -26.62 14.64
C ASP A 207 -4.65 -26.17 15.40
N LYS A 208 -4.00 -25.07 14.94
CA LYS A 208 -2.80 -24.51 15.59
C LYS A 208 -3.20 -23.58 16.73
N LYS A 209 -3.49 -24.10 17.91
CA LYS A 209 -4.08 -23.38 19.05
C LYS A 209 -3.31 -22.15 19.51
N GLU A 210 -1.97 -22.23 19.62
CA GLU A 210 -1.15 -21.08 20.05
C GLU A 210 -1.23 -19.94 19.01
N TRP A 211 -1.21 -20.26 17.73
CA TRP A 211 -1.39 -19.30 16.64
C TRP A 211 -2.78 -18.66 16.64
N LEU A 212 -3.83 -19.45 16.84
CA LEU A 212 -5.20 -18.95 16.92
C LEU A 212 -5.36 -17.95 18.07
N GLN A 213 -4.84 -18.28 19.25
CA GLN A 213 -4.89 -17.38 20.41
C GLN A 213 -4.15 -16.07 20.12
N PHE A 214 -2.94 -16.16 19.55
CA PHE A 214 -2.15 -14.99 19.22
C PHE A 214 -2.80 -14.11 18.15
N LEU A 215 -3.24 -14.69 17.03
CA LEU A 215 -3.83 -13.93 15.93
C LEU A 215 -5.15 -13.26 16.31
N ASN A 216 -6.01 -13.95 17.07
CA ASN A 216 -7.25 -13.36 17.60
C ASN A 216 -6.95 -12.19 18.54
N PHE A 217 -5.99 -12.37 19.47
CA PHE A 217 -5.52 -11.28 20.31
C PHE A 217 -5.00 -10.12 19.48
N PHE A 218 -4.06 -10.36 18.57
CA PHE A 218 -3.39 -9.32 17.80
C PHE A 218 -4.34 -8.54 16.87
N LEU A 219 -5.35 -9.21 16.31
CA LEU A 219 -6.40 -8.57 15.50
C LEU A 219 -7.36 -7.71 16.32
N SER A 220 -7.49 -7.97 17.63
CA SER A 220 -8.36 -7.23 18.54
C SER A 220 -7.74 -5.99 19.18
N VAL A 221 -6.44 -5.74 18.96
CA VAL A 221 -5.62 -4.77 19.72
C VAL A 221 -5.90 -3.29 19.39
N ASN A 222 -6.68 -2.95 18.38
CA ASN A 222 -6.80 -1.55 17.88
C ASN A 222 -7.20 -0.51 18.94
N ASP A 223 -7.77 -0.92 20.10
CA ASP A 223 -8.20 -0.02 21.18
C ASP A 223 -7.62 -0.42 22.56
N MET A 224 -6.56 -1.22 22.60
CA MET A 224 -6.01 -1.74 23.83
C MET A 224 -4.97 -0.78 24.43
N GLU A 225 -5.03 -0.57 25.75
CA GLU A 225 -4.00 0.17 26.47
C GLU A 225 -2.63 -0.51 26.32
N LYS A 226 -1.59 0.28 26.15
CA LYS A 226 -0.21 -0.21 25.93
C LYS A 226 0.24 -1.20 27.00
N GLU A 227 -0.10 -0.93 28.26
CA GLU A 227 0.29 -1.79 29.39
C GLU A 227 -0.33 -3.18 29.29
N VAL A 228 -1.61 -3.28 28.89
CA VAL A 228 -2.31 -4.55 28.69
C VAL A 228 -1.70 -5.30 27.50
N PHE A 229 -1.42 -4.60 26.41
CA PHE A 229 -0.73 -5.16 25.25
C PHE A 229 0.63 -5.78 25.63
N ASP A 230 1.44 -5.05 26.41
CA ASP A 230 2.77 -5.50 26.82
C ASP A 230 2.71 -6.73 27.74
N ILE A 231 1.68 -6.83 28.59
CA ILE A 231 1.46 -8.00 29.46
C ILE A 231 1.11 -9.23 28.63
N GLU A 232 0.14 -9.11 27.72
CA GLU A 232 -0.28 -10.23 26.88
C GLU A 232 0.83 -10.68 25.92
N MET A 233 1.59 -9.75 25.34
CA MET A 233 2.75 -10.08 24.52
C MET A 233 3.82 -10.86 25.28
N LYS A 234 4.02 -10.60 26.60
CA LYS A 234 4.91 -11.40 27.44
C LYS A 234 4.44 -12.84 27.61
N ASN A 235 3.14 -13.07 27.63
CA ASN A 235 2.58 -14.44 27.69
C ASN A 235 2.93 -15.22 26.43
N PHE A 236 2.82 -14.60 25.25
CA PHE A 236 3.17 -15.23 23.97
C PHE A 236 4.68 -15.48 23.79
N LYS A 237 5.56 -14.83 24.57
CA LYS A 237 7.00 -15.20 24.61
C LYS A 237 7.28 -16.61 25.13
N ARG A 238 6.28 -17.28 25.70
CA ARG A 238 6.38 -18.66 26.18
C ARG A 238 5.81 -19.67 25.19
N ALA A 239 5.43 -19.23 23.98
CA ALA A 239 4.93 -20.11 22.94
C ALA A 239 5.96 -21.20 22.62
N LYS A 240 5.47 -22.43 22.42
CA LYS A 240 6.30 -23.59 22.04
C LYS A 240 6.60 -23.60 20.55
N ASP A 241 5.70 -23.04 19.74
CA ASP A 241 5.89 -22.90 18.31
C ASP A 241 6.96 -21.84 18.01
N ARG A 242 8.07 -22.28 17.38
CA ARG A 242 9.23 -21.42 17.10
C ARG A 242 8.92 -20.31 16.10
N ASP A 243 8.04 -20.56 15.16
CA ASP A 243 7.69 -19.57 14.13
C ASP A 243 6.79 -18.48 14.74
N LEU A 244 5.86 -18.86 15.62
CA LEU A 244 5.08 -17.91 16.41
C LEU A 244 5.98 -17.06 17.31
N LEU A 245 6.91 -17.68 18.01
CA LEU A 245 7.86 -16.96 18.87
C LEU A 245 8.71 -15.97 18.05
N LYS A 246 9.11 -16.33 16.83
CA LYS A 246 9.81 -15.41 15.92
C LYS A 246 8.95 -14.21 15.56
N LEU A 247 7.66 -14.41 15.24
CA LEU A 247 6.72 -13.32 14.95
C LEU A 247 6.54 -12.38 16.15
N VAL A 248 6.33 -12.93 17.34
CA VAL A 248 6.19 -12.16 18.60
C VAL A 248 7.42 -11.29 18.85
N ASN A 249 8.63 -11.83 18.63
CA ASN A 249 9.87 -11.07 18.78
C ASN A 249 10.02 -9.95 17.73
N ILE A 250 9.61 -10.19 16.48
CA ILE A 250 9.62 -9.15 15.43
C ILE A 250 8.73 -7.99 15.85
N ILE A 251 7.51 -8.26 16.27
CA ILE A 251 6.53 -7.23 16.67
C ILE A 251 7.04 -6.39 17.85
N GLN A 252 7.67 -7.03 18.83
CA GLN A 252 8.16 -6.32 20.02
C GLN A 252 9.43 -5.49 19.78
N ASN A 253 10.26 -5.87 18.80
CA ASN A 253 11.47 -5.11 18.47
C ASN A 253 11.19 -3.86 17.62
N VAL A 254 9.97 -3.69 17.13
CA VAL A 254 9.56 -2.55 16.30
C VAL A 254 8.76 -1.52 17.12
N ASN A 255 8.17 -1.92 18.26
CA ASN A 255 7.43 -1.06 19.19
C ASN A 255 8.30 -0.66 20.38
#